data_4e8eb2f91341ad50c4607d64151d4419
#
_entry.id   4e8eb2f91341ad50c4607d64151d4419
#
_cell.length_a   1.000
_cell.length_b   1.000
_cell.length_c   1.000
_cell.angle_alpha   90.00
_cell.angle_beta   90.00
_cell.angle_gamma   90.00
#
_symmetry.space_group_name_H-M   'P 1'
#
loop_
_entity.id
_entity.type
_entity.pdbx_description
1 polymer ?
#
loop_
_entity_poly.entity_id
_entity_poly.type
_entity_poly.pdbx_seq_one_letter_code
_entity_poly.pdbx_strand_id
1 'polypeptide(L)'
;MAKIDDSVKKKVPELRFKGFTDEWEERKLSDIVSRISKSSNNSELPRVEFEDIVSGEGRLNKDVSHKFDDRKGILFSSQNILYGKLRPYLKNWLLADFKGIALGDFWVFKSINSDPKFVYSLIQSNHYQKVANDTSGTKMPRSDWKKVSSTEFQIPSSLEEQKKIGSFFKQLDNTIALHQRKIDLLKEQKKGYLQKMFPKNGAKVPELRFAGFADDWEER
;
A
#
# COMPACT_ATOMS: atom_id res chain seq x y z
N MET A 1 3.75 5.65 -49.43
CA MET A 1 3.29 5.62 -48.04
C MET A 1 4.46 5.18 -47.18
N ALA A 2 5.06 6.09 -46.44
CA ALA A 2 6.14 5.77 -45.54
C ALA A 2 5.54 5.02 -44.33
N LYS A 3 6.05 3.82 -43.99
CA LYS A 3 5.74 3.13 -42.76
C LYS A 3 6.25 3.99 -41.61
N ILE A 4 5.34 4.48 -40.78
CA ILE A 4 5.69 5.13 -39.52
C ILE A 4 6.32 4.02 -38.65
N ASP A 5 7.58 4.25 -38.28
CA ASP A 5 8.32 3.39 -37.39
C ASP A 5 7.68 3.43 -35.98
N ASP A 6 6.98 2.38 -35.62
CA ASP A 6 6.32 2.22 -34.29
C ASP A 6 7.32 2.06 -33.13
N SER A 7 8.63 2.23 -33.37
CA SER A 7 9.69 2.05 -32.37
C SER A 7 9.97 3.27 -31.49
N VAL A 8 9.35 4.42 -31.76
CA VAL A 8 9.46 5.57 -30.85
C VAL A 8 8.60 5.31 -29.62
N LYS A 9 9.20 4.72 -28.59
CA LYS A 9 8.59 4.61 -27.25
C LYS A 9 8.07 6.00 -26.87
N LYS A 10 6.74 6.13 -26.76
CA LYS A 10 6.13 7.37 -26.25
C LYS A 10 6.73 7.69 -24.88
N LYS A 11 7.52 8.73 -24.78
CA LYS A 11 8.16 9.20 -23.54
C LYS A 11 7.18 9.96 -22.63
N VAL A 12 5.89 9.87 -22.90
CA VAL A 12 4.82 10.52 -22.12
C VAL A 12 3.68 9.54 -21.90
N PRO A 13 3.01 9.57 -20.73
CA PRO A 13 1.86 8.71 -20.46
C PRO A 13 0.65 9.15 -21.30
N GLU A 14 -0.30 8.23 -21.52
CA GLU A 14 -1.57 8.51 -22.22
C GLU A 14 -2.44 9.50 -21.43
N LEU A 15 -2.42 9.40 -20.10
CA LEU A 15 -3.12 10.32 -19.20
C LEU A 15 -2.10 11.19 -18.48
N ARG A 16 -2.29 12.49 -18.54
CA ARG A 16 -1.40 13.47 -17.94
C ARG A 16 -2.19 14.65 -17.36
N PHE A 17 -1.71 15.21 -16.29
CA PHE A 17 -2.29 16.44 -15.75
C PHE A 17 -2.09 17.60 -16.73
N LYS A 18 -3.12 18.42 -16.89
CA LYS A 18 -3.08 19.60 -17.75
C LYS A 18 -1.98 20.57 -17.29
N GLY A 19 -1.22 21.10 -18.23
CA GLY A 19 -0.16 22.09 -18.00
C GLY A 19 1.25 21.52 -17.96
N PHE A 20 1.43 20.20 -18.10
CA PHE A 20 2.75 19.57 -18.26
C PHE A 20 2.92 19.08 -19.71
N THR A 21 3.99 19.51 -20.34
CA THR A 21 4.30 19.21 -21.74
C THR A 21 5.65 18.53 -21.94
N ASP A 22 6.56 18.65 -20.95
CA ASP A 22 7.92 18.13 -21.04
C ASP A 22 7.93 16.60 -21.15
N GLU A 23 8.86 16.04 -21.89
CA GLU A 23 9.03 14.60 -21.96
C GLU A 23 9.44 14.04 -20.59
N TRP A 24 8.97 12.84 -20.30
CA TRP A 24 9.45 12.09 -19.16
C TRP A 24 10.86 11.56 -19.44
N GLU A 25 11.66 11.46 -18.40
CA GLU A 25 13.03 10.98 -18.48
C GLU A 25 13.18 9.54 -17.97
N GLU A 26 14.14 8.81 -18.51
CA GLU A 26 14.54 7.50 -17.99
C GLU A 26 15.51 7.67 -16.83
N ARG A 27 15.14 7.14 -15.66
CA ARG A 27 15.98 7.13 -14.46
C ARG A 27 16.03 5.75 -13.84
N LYS A 28 17.21 5.32 -13.41
CA LYS A 28 17.34 4.12 -12.59
C LYS A 28 16.70 4.34 -11.23
N LEU A 29 16.15 3.27 -10.64
CA LEU A 29 15.60 3.39 -9.30
C LEU A 29 16.64 3.91 -8.30
N SER A 30 17.92 3.50 -8.43
CA SER A 30 19.03 3.98 -7.59
C SER A 30 19.26 5.50 -7.63
N ASP A 31 18.81 6.18 -8.70
CA ASP A 31 18.98 7.62 -8.88
C ASP A 31 17.91 8.43 -8.16
N ILE A 32 16.77 7.79 -7.86
CA ILE A 32 15.60 8.42 -7.24
C ILE A 32 15.31 7.92 -5.83
N VAL A 33 15.95 6.84 -5.38
CA VAL A 33 15.85 6.35 -4.00
C VAL A 33 17.20 5.93 -3.43
N SER A 34 17.37 6.17 -2.13
CA SER A 34 18.42 5.56 -1.32
C SER A 34 17.83 4.48 -0.44
N ARG A 35 18.46 3.30 -0.43
CA ARG A 35 18.08 2.22 0.48
C ARG A 35 18.73 2.44 1.85
N ILE A 36 17.91 2.64 2.86
CA ILE A 36 18.36 2.79 4.24
C ILE A 36 18.74 1.42 4.80
N SER A 37 19.94 1.34 5.40
CA SER A 37 20.44 0.16 6.11
C SER A 37 20.71 0.40 7.61
N LYS A 38 20.54 1.64 8.07
CA LYS A 38 20.72 1.99 9.49
C LYS A 38 19.75 1.21 10.35
N SER A 39 20.27 0.38 11.24
CA SER A 39 19.46 -0.41 12.17
C SER A 39 19.38 0.24 13.55
N SER A 40 18.31 -0.08 14.28
CA SER A 40 18.07 0.35 15.65
C SER A 40 17.33 -0.74 16.43
N ASN A 41 17.54 -0.78 17.73
CA ASN A 41 16.76 -1.57 18.68
C ASN A 41 16.13 -0.67 19.77
N ASN A 42 15.99 0.64 19.50
CA ASN A 42 15.38 1.58 20.44
C ASN A 42 13.98 1.14 20.82
N SER A 43 13.76 0.74 22.07
CA SER A 43 12.49 0.22 22.59
C SER A 43 11.34 1.23 22.63
N GLU A 44 11.62 2.53 22.49
CA GLU A 44 10.61 3.59 22.47
C GLU A 44 9.99 3.83 21.09
N LEU A 45 10.50 3.16 20.05
CA LEU A 45 9.98 3.31 18.69
C LEU A 45 9.04 2.16 18.33
N PRO A 46 7.91 2.44 17.67
CA PRO A 46 6.99 1.38 17.24
C PRO A 46 7.61 0.46 16.19
N ARG A 47 7.19 -0.81 16.20
CA ARG A 47 7.63 -1.85 15.26
C ARG A 47 6.58 -2.07 14.18
N VAL A 48 7.07 -2.25 12.96
CA VAL A 48 6.24 -2.64 11.81
C VAL A 48 6.77 -3.95 11.25
N GLU A 49 5.89 -4.93 11.15
CA GLU A 49 6.11 -6.26 10.55
C GLU A 49 5.19 -6.46 9.35
N PHE A 50 5.39 -7.50 8.55
CA PHE A 50 4.55 -7.81 7.39
C PHE A 50 3.08 -8.00 7.77
N GLU A 51 2.82 -8.63 8.91
CA GLU A 51 1.48 -8.88 9.43
C GLU A 51 0.71 -7.61 9.83
N ASP A 52 1.42 -6.49 10.04
CA ASP A 52 0.81 -5.21 10.39
C ASP A 52 0.32 -4.45 9.15
N ILE A 53 0.73 -4.87 7.95
CA ILE A 53 0.39 -4.20 6.68
C ILE A 53 -0.72 -4.97 5.97
N VAL A 54 -1.76 -4.25 5.55
CA VAL A 54 -2.79 -4.83 4.68
C VAL A 54 -2.21 -4.98 3.28
N SER A 55 -2.15 -6.22 2.81
CA SER A 55 -1.57 -6.58 1.51
C SER A 55 -2.20 -5.78 0.36
N GLY A 56 -1.38 -5.09 -0.41
CA GLY A 56 -1.78 -4.31 -1.58
C GLY A 56 -2.47 -2.98 -1.28
N GLU A 57 -2.79 -2.67 -0.01
CA GLU A 57 -3.52 -1.46 0.34
C GLU A 57 -2.61 -0.35 0.91
N GLY A 58 -1.38 -0.67 1.31
CA GLY A 58 -0.42 0.32 1.80
C GLY A 58 -0.85 1.07 3.06
N ARG A 59 -1.60 0.38 3.92
CA ARG A 59 -2.04 0.85 5.22
C ARG A 59 -1.78 -0.20 6.30
N LEU A 60 -1.74 0.23 7.54
CA LEU A 60 -1.69 -0.67 8.68
C LEU A 60 -3.08 -1.27 8.95
N ASN A 61 -3.13 -2.52 9.41
CA ASN A 61 -4.36 -3.20 9.80
C ASN A 61 -4.77 -2.89 11.24
N LYS A 62 -3.84 -2.36 12.04
CA LYS A 62 -4.05 -1.97 13.44
C LYS A 62 -3.14 -0.80 13.80
N ASP A 63 -3.42 -0.15 14.91
CA ASP A 63 -2.52 0.82 15.52
C ASP A 63 -1.26 0.11 16.04
N VAL A 64 -0.09 0.56 15.58
CA VAL A 64 1.23 0.06 16.00
C VAL A 64 1.94 1.02 16.96
N SER A 65 1.33 2.16 17.32
CA SER A 65 1.95 3.20 18.15
C SER A 65 2.47 2.70 19.50
N HIS A 66 1.87 1.62 20.00
CA HIS A 66 2.24 0.96 21.25
C HIS A 66 2.88 -0.43 21.05
N LYS A 67 3.23 -0.79 19.81
CA LYS A 67 3.92 -2.06 19.52
C LYS A 67 5.42 -1.90 19.74
N PHE A 68 5.84 -1.96 20.99
CA PHE A 68 7.25 -1.80 21.39
C PHE A 68 7.87 -3.17 21.71
N ASP A 69 9.13 -3.33 21.33
CA ASP A 69 10.01 -4.42 21.75
C ASP A 69 11.48 -4.00 21.59
N ASP A 70 12.44 -4.90 21.84
CA ASP A 70 13.89 -4.65 21.76
C ASP A 70 14.55 -5.26 20.51
N ARG A 71 13.75 -5.89 19.64
CA ARG A 71 14.27 -6.49 18.40
C ARG A 71 14.89 -5.44 17.50
N LYS A 72 16.05 -5.80 16.95
CA LYS A 72 16.78 -4.94 16.02
C LYS A 72 16.16 -5.00 14.63
N GLY A 73 15.88 -3.85 14.04
CA GLY A 73 15.36 -3.71 12.69
C GLY A 73 15.86 -2.46 11.98
N ILE A 74 15.37 -2.18 10.80
CA ILE A 74 15.77 -1.02 10.01
C ILE A 74 15.00 0.21 10.50
N LEU A 75 15.73 1.26 10.91
CA LEU A 75 15.15 2.53 11.32
C LEU A 75 14.55 3.25 10.11
N PHE A 76 13.29 3.67 10.22
CA PHE A 76 12.63 4.52 9.25
C PHE A 76 12.07 5.79 9.88
N SER A 77 11.83 6.79 9.06
CA SER A 77 11.19 8.06 9.42
C SER A 77 9.96 8.31 8.56
N SER A 78 9.16 9.30 8.92
CA SER A 78 8.07 9.78 8.06
C SER A 78 8.60 10.04 6.65
N GLN A 79 7.77 9.78 5.64
CA GLN A 79 8.06 9.84 4.20
C GLN A 79 9.05 8.77 3.69
N ASN A 80 9.50 7.84 4.54
CA ASN A 80 10.18 6.66 4.04
C ASN A 80 9.17 5.61 3.55
N ILE A 81 9.60 4.83 2.57
CA ILE A 81 8.78 3.78 1.98
C ILE A 81 9.32 2.43 2.45
N LEU A 82 8.48 1.65 3.10
CA LEU A 82 8.77 0.27 3.46
C LEU A 82 8.30 -0.61 2.29
N TYR A 83 9.16 -1.50 1.82
CA TYR A 83 8.84 -2.47 0.76
C TYR A 83 9.23 -3.87 1.20
N GLY A 84 8.26 -4.76 1.29
CA GLY A 84 8.47 -6.18 1.63
C GLY A 84 9.16 -6.91 0.49
N LYS A 85 10.48 -7.17 0.65
CA LYS A 85 11.28 -7.86 -0.37
C LYS A 85 11.06 -9.38 -0.41
N LEU A 86 10.60 -9.99 0.69
CA LEU A 86 10.26 -11.40 0.77
C LEU A 86 8.84 -11.61 0.22
N ARG A 87 8.69 -12.55 -0.71
CA ARG A 87 7.42 -12.85 -1.38
C ARG A 87 6.77 -11.56 -1.90
N PRO A 88 7.43 -10.84 -2.83
CA PRO A 88 6.98 -9.51 -3.26
C PRO A 88 5.56 -9.50 -3.85
N TYR A 89 5.07 -10.64 -4.32
CA TYR A 89 3.69 -10.83 -4.76
C TYR A 89 2.65 -10.62 -3.64
N LEU A 90 3.06 -10.65 -2.37
CA LEU A 90 2.20 -10.30 -1.22
C LEU A 90 1.96 -8.79 -1.11
N LYS A 91 2.69 -7.96 -1.88
CA LYS A 91 2.46 -6.52 -1.97
C LYS A 91 2.45 -5.80 -0.62
N ASN A 92 3.39 -6.17 0.27
CA ASN A 92 3.57 -5.52 1.56
C ASN A 92 4.40 -4.25 1.39
N TRP A 93 3.74 -3.11 1.24
CA TRP A 93 4.37 -1.80 1.16
C TRP A 93 3.64 -0.78 2.03
N LEU A 94 4.37 0.23 2.50
CA LEU A 94 3.83 1.31 3.33
C LEU A 94 4.60 2.60 3.07
N LEU A 95 3.89 3.70 2.81
CA LEU A 95 4.47 5.05 2.93
C LEU A 95 4.28 5.51 4.37
N ALA A 96 5.37 5.54 5.14
CA ALA A 96 5.31 5.86 6.55
C ALA A 96 4.98 7.34 6.78
N ASP A 97 4.11 7.62 7.73
CA ASP A 97 3.79 8.96 8.25
C ASP A 97 4.33 9.19 9.68
N PHE A 98 5.02 8.19 10.24
CA PHE A 98 5.65 8.21 11.55
C PHE A 98 7.09 7.68 11.49
N LYS A 99 7.80 7.75 12.61
CA LYS A 99 9.14 7.17 12.81
C LYS A 99 9.00 5.84 13.55
N GLY A 100 9.72 4.82 13.07
CA GLY A 100 9.65 3.48 13.67
C GLY A 100 10.78 2.57 13.20
N ILE A 101 10.63 1.29 13.48
CA ILE A 101 11.58 0.23 13.12
C ILE A 101 10.86 -0.84 12.31
N ALA A 102 11.35 -1.09 11.11
CA ALA A 102 10.87 -2.15 10.24
C ALA A 102 11.58 -3.47 10.58
N LEU A 103 10.82 -4.49 10.97
CA LEU A 103 11.32 -5.82 11.32
C LEU A 103 11.10 -6.80 10.17
N GLY A 104 12.09 -7.67 9.96
CA GLY A 104 12.02 -8.70 8.93
C GLY A 104 12.57 -8.24 7.57
N ASP A 105 12.05 -8.82 6.51
CA ASP A 105 12.59 -8.71 5.16
C ASP A 105 12.11 -7.45 4.41
N PHE A 106 12.21 -6.27 5.02
CA PHE A 106 11.93 -4.99 4.36
C PHE A 106 13.17 -4.39 3.69
N TRP A 107 12.93 -3.71 2.58
CA TRP A 107 13.73 -2.56 2.16
C TRP A 107 13.04 -1.29 2.65
N VAL A 108 13.85 -0.35 3.11
CA VAL A 108 13.38 0.99 3.47
C VAL A 108 13.99 1.97 2.49
N PHE A 109 13.14 2.68 1.75
CA PHE A 109 13.57 3.68 0.76
C PHE A 109 13.37 5.08 1.27
N LYS A 110 14.37 5.92 1.03
CA LYS A 110 14.29 7.38 1.14
C LYS A 110 14.35 7.94 -0.27
N SER A 111 13.38 8.76 -0.66
CA SER A 111 13.40 9.45 -1.95
C SER A 111 14.56 10.43 -2.04
N ILE A 112 15.18 10.51 -3.22
CA ILE A 112 16.27 11.42 -3.58
C ILE A 112 15.82 12.18 -4.82
N ASN A 113 15.83 13.50 -4.80
CA ASN A 113 15.43 14.34 -5.95
C ASN A 113 14.10 13.93 -6.58
N SER A 114 13.24 13.27 -5.82
CA SER A 114 11.93 12.78 -6.24
C SER A 114 10.92 12.91 -5.12
N ASP A 115 9.65 13.07 -5.47
CA ASP A 115 8.57 13.13 -4.48
C ASP A 115 8.31 11.75 -3.85
N PRO A 116 8.25 11.61 -2.51
CA PRO A 116 8.06 10.32 -1.86
C PRO A 116 6.74 9.62 -2.21
N LYS A 117 5.66 10.37 -2.39
CA LYS A 117 4.35 9.80 -2.78
C LYS A 117 4.37 9.30 -4.21
N PHE A 118 5.09 10.01 -5.10
CA PHE A 118 5.31 9.57 -6.46
C PHE A 118 6.11 8.26 -6.49
N VAL A 119 7.25 8.19 -5.78
CA VAL A 119 8.07 6.98 -5.67
C VAL A 119 7.26 5.83 -5.08
N TYR A 120 6.43 6.11 -4.07
CA TYR A 120 5.52 5.13 -3.50
C TYR A 120 4.51 4.59 -4.51
N SER A 121 3.98 5.45 -5.40
CA SER A 121 3.10 5.01 -6.49
C SER A 121 3.88 4.24 -7.58
N LEU A 122 5.12 4.65 -7.87
CA LEU A 122 6.00 4.00 -8.83
C LEU A 122 6.28 2.54 -8.45
N ILE A 123 6.57 2.26 -7.16
CA ILE A 123 6.81 0.88 -6.70
C ILE A 123 5.58 -0.03 -6.82
N GLN A 124 4.40 0.53 -6.94
CA GLN A 124 3.15 -0.20 -7.14
C GLN A 124 2.85 -0.45 -8.63
N SER A 125 3.58 0.21 -9.54
CA SER A 125 3.39 0.07 -10.98
C SER A 125 3.66 -1.35 -11.46
N ASN A 126 2.98 -1.75 -12.55
CA ASN A 126 3.18 -3.07 -13.16
C ASN A 126 4.64 -3.32 -13.56
N HIS A 127 5.35 -2.28 -14.04
CA HIS A 127 6.75 -2.40 -14.43
C HIS A 127 7.63 -2.72 -13.22
N TYR A 128 7.52 -1.96 -12.13
CA TYR A 128 8.27 -2.26 -10.90
C TYR A 128 7.95 -3.65 -10.36
N GLN A 129 6.65 -3.98 -10.25
CA GLN A 129 6.20 -5.26 -9.73
C GLN A 129 6.69 -6.44 -10.58
N LYS A 130 6.72 -6.31 -11.91
CA LYS A 130 7.29 -7.33 -12.79
C LYS A 130 8.76 -7.61 -12.48
N VAL A 131 9.56 -6.55 -12.31
CA VAL A 131 10.99 -6.68 -12.01
C VAL A 131 11.21 -7.23 -10.60
N ALA A 132 10.48 -6.71 -9.61
CA ALA A 132 10.61 -7.12 -8.20
C ALA A 132 10.17 -8.57 -7.96
N ASN A 133 9.23 -9.09 -8.76
CA ASN A 133 8.73 -10.47 -8.69
C ASN A 133 9.49 -11.43 -9.64
N ASP A 134 10.43 -10.95 -10.43
CA ASP A 134 11.25 -11.80 -11.30
C ASP A 134 12.31 -12.56 -10.48
N THR A 135 11.83 -13.54 -9.74
CA THR A 135 12.57 -14.38 -8.80
C THR A 135 12.38 -15.84 -9.20
N SER A 136 13.25 -16.34 -10.04
CA SER A 136 13.13 -17.71 -10.56
C SER A 136 13.35 -18.77 -9.48
N GLY A 137 12.40 -19.71 -9.35
CA GLY A 137 12.63 -21.08 -8.85
C GLY A 137 12.79 -21.30 -7.36
N THR A 138 12.56 -20.33 -6.46
CA THR A 138 12.73 -20.54 -5.01
C THR A 138 11.39 -20.66 -4.26
N LYS A 139 11.35 -21.53 -3.22
CA LYS A 139 10.19 -21.65 -2.32
C LYS A 139 9.92 -20.37 -1.52
N MET A 140 10.94 -19.51 -1.35
CA MET A 140 10.86 -18.22 -0.63
C MET A 140 11.45 -17.10 -1.48
N PRO A 141 10.74 -16.65 -2.53
CA PRO A 141 11.24 -15.65 -3.46
C PRO A 141 11.52 -14.32 -2.74
N ARG A 142 12.66 -13.73 -3.06
CA ARG A 142 13.07 -12.40 -2.60
C ARG A 142 13.41 -11.54 -3.79
N SER A 143 12.93 -10.29 -3.78
CA SER A 143 13.35 -9.30 -4.77
C SER A 143 14.87 -9.11 -4.72
N ASP A 144 15.50 -9.06 -5.90
CA ASP A 144 16.93 -8.80 -6.05
C ASP A 144 17.16 -7.28 -6.14
N TRP A 145 17.88 -6.76 -5.15
CA TRP A 145 18.19 -5.31 -5.11
C TRP A 145 19.01 -4.86 -6.32
N LYS A 146 20.00 -5.63 -6.74
CA LYS A 146 20.85 -5.27 -7.88
C LYS A 146 20.01 -5.12 -9.15
N LYS A 147 19.06 -6.01 -9.36
CA LYS A 147 18.15 -6.00 -10.50
C LYS A 147 17.19 -4.82 -10.43
N VAL A 148 16.50 -4.67 -9.29
CA VAL A 148 15.50 -3.61 -9.10
C VAL A 148 16.14 -2.22 -9.14
N SER A 149 17.31 -2.03 -8.51
CA SER A 149 17.98 -0.72 -8.44
C SER A 149 18.53 -0.25 -9.78
N SER A 150 18.94 -1.18 -10.65
CA SER A 150 19.47 -0.86 -11.99
C SER A 150 18.38 -0.74 -13.06
N THR A 151 17.13 -1.06 -12.73
CA THR A 151 16.02 -0.93 -13.69
C THR A 151 15.69 0.53 -13.92
N GLU A 152 15.49 0.89 -15.18
CA GLU A 152 15.11 2.21 -15.62
C GLU A 152 13.60 2.36 -15.65
N PHE A 153 13.13 3.52 -15.18
CA PHE A 153 11.73 3.90 -15.13
C PHE A 153 11.53 5.23 -15.84
N GLN A 154 10.46 5.33 -16.59
CA GLN A 154 10.01 6.60 -17.14
C GLN A 154 9.36 7.41 -16.04
N ILE A 155 9.89 8.59 -15.73
CA ILE A 155 9.40 9.48 -14.69
C ILE A 155 9.30 10.93 -15.19
N PRO A 156 8.38 11.74 -14.61
CA PRO A 156 8.38 13.17 -14.88
C PRO A 156 9.69 13.82 -14.49
N SER A 157 10.26 14.66 -15.35
CA SER A 157 11.40 15.51 -15.01
C SER A 157 11.02 16.58 -13.97
N SER A 158 9.77 17.03 -13.97
CA SER A 158 9.24 18.04 -13.05
C SER A 158 8.83 17.44 -11.71
N LEU A 159 9.42 17.92 -10.61
CA LEU A 159 8.99 17.58 -9.24
C LEU A 159 7.54 18.00 -8.96
N GLU A 160 7.05 19.04 -9.59
CA GLU A 160 5.65 19.49 -9.48
C GLU A 160 4.69 18.46 -10.07
N GLU A 161 5.03 17.89 -11.22
CA GLU A 161 4.24 16.83 -11.83
C GLU A 161 4.28 15.56 -10.97
N GLN A 162 5.46 15.17 -10.47
CA GLN A 162 5.61 14.05 -9.54
C GLN A 162 4.72 14.23 -8.30
N LYS A 163 4.73 15.42 -7.67
CA LYS A 163 3.87 15.74 -6.51
C LYS A 163 2.39 15.61 -6.83
N LYS A 164 1.95 16.09 -8.01
CA LYS A 164 0.55 15.97 -8.43
C LYS A 164 0.15 14.51 -8.62
N ILE A 165 0.98 13.73 -9.31
CA ILE A 165 0.75 12.29 -9.52
C ILE A 165 0.71 11.56 -8.17
N GLY A 166 1.72 11.73 -7.33
CA GLY A 166 1.80 11.08 -6.03
C GLY A 166 0.65 11.46 -5.10
N SER A 167 0.25 12.72 -5.09
CA SER A 167 -0.88 13.19 -4.29
C SER A 167 -2.21 12.64 -4.81
N PHE A 168 -2.39 12.54 -6.12
CA PHE A 168 -3.58 11.94 -6.72
C PHE A 168 -3.77 10.48 -6.30
N PHE A 169 -2.73 9.65 -6.46
CA PHE A 169 -2.80 8.25 -6.05
C PHE A 169 -3.00 8.10 -4.53
N LYS A 170 -2.33 8.94 -3.72
CA LYS A 170 -2.55 8.92 -2.27
C LYS A 170 -3.99 9.30 -1.87
N GLN A 171 -4.63 10.21 -2.60
CA GLN A 171 -6.05 10.53 -2.39
C GLN A 171 -6.95 9.36 -2.76
N LEU A 172 -6.67 8.66 -3.86
CA LEU A 172 -7.39 7.44 -4.23
C LEU A 172 -7.25 6.35 -3.16
N ASP A 173 -6.03 6.09 -2.68
CA ASP A 173 -5.79 5.13 -1.60
C ASP A 173 -6.59 5.47 -0.34
N ASN A 174 -6.59 6.75 0.07
CA ASN A 174 -7.34 7.21 1.23
C ASN A 174 -8.86 7.04 1.03
N THR A 175 -9.36 7.32 -0.18
CA THR A 175 -10.78 7.14 -0.52
C THR A 175 -11.17 5.66 -0.49
N ILE A 176 -10.35 4.79 -1.05
CA ILE A 176 -10.54 3.33 -1.01
C ILE A 176 -10.58 2.85 0.44
N ALA A 177 -9.61 3.27 1.27
CA ALA A 177 -9.56 2.88 2.68
C ALA A 177 -10.80 3.35 3.46
N LEU A 178 -11.29 4.56 3.19
CA LEU A 178 -12.51 5.10 3.82
C LEU A 178 -13.75 4.28 3.43
N HIS A 179 -13.89 3.95 2.15
CA HIS A 179 -15.01 3.13 1.69
C HIS A 179 -14.93 1.70 2.24
N GLN A 180 -13.73 1.11 2.31
CA GLN A 180 -13.53 -0.21 2.92
C GLN A 180 -13.96 -0.20 4.39
N ARG A 181 -13.56 0.80 5.17
CA ARG A 181 -13.99 0.96 6.56
C ARG A 181 -15.51 1.07 6.68
N LYS A 182 -16.16 1.83 5.79
CA LYS A 182 -17.62 1.93 5.77
C LYS A 182 -18.29 0.58 5.48
N ILE A 183 -17.75 -0.18 4.53
CA ILE A 183 -18.23 -1.53 4.21
C ILE A 183 -18.11 -2.45 5.44
N ASP A 184 -16.99 -2.42 6.13
CA ASP A 184 -16.77 -3.27 7.31
C ASP A 184 -17.71 -2.91 8.44
N LEU A 185 -17.94 -1.62 8.71
CA LEU A 185 -18.94 -1.15 9.68
C LEU A 185 -20.36 -1.60 9.32
N LEU A 186 -20.74 -1.52 8.02
CA LEU A 186 -22.06 -1.99 7.57
C LEU A 186 -22.21 -3.51 7.71
N LYS A 187 -21.14 -4.28 7.48
CA LYS A 187 -21.14 -5.73 7.71
C LYS A 187 -21.34 -6.06 9.21
N GLU A 188 -20.65 -5.35 10.10
CA GLU A 188 -20.83 -5.53 11.56
C GLU A 188 -22.24 -5.13 11.99
N GLN A 189 -22.77 -4.03 11.47
CA GLN A 189 -24.15 -3.62 11.74
C GLN A 189 -25.16 -4.66 11.25
N LYS A 190 -24.99 -5.16 10.02
CA LYS A 190 -25.83 -6.26 9.48
C LYS A 190 -25.79 -7.48 10.38
N LYS A 191 -24.59 -7.89 10.82
CA LYS A 191 -24.40 -9.01 11.74
C LYS A 191 -25.15 -8.79 13.06
N GLY A 192 -25.04 -7.57 13.64
CA GLY A 192 -25.76 -7.20 14.85
C GLY A 192 -27.28 -7.27 14.69
N TYR A 193 -27.83 -6.79 13.56
CA TYR A 193 -29.24 -6.89 13.27
C TYR A 193 -29.70 -8.34 13.08
N LEU A 194 -28.96 -9.15 12.35
CA LEU A 194 -29.27 -10.57 12.20
C LEU A 194 -29.35 -11.31 13.55
N GLN A 195 -28.47 -10.97 14.48
CA GLN A 195 -28.47 -11.59 15.82
C GLN A 195 -29.65 -11.13 16.69
N LYS A 196 -30.17 -9.91 16.48
CA LYS A 196 -31.22 -9.32 17.32
C LYS A 196 -32.62 -9.43 16.72
N MET A 197 -32.70 -9.49 15.38
CA MET A 197 -33.99 -9.58 14.66
C MET A 197 -34.50 -11.01 14.50
N PHE A 198 -33.70 -12.01 14.89
CA PHE A 198 -34.13 -13.40 14.94
C PHE A 198 -34.16 -13.87 16.38
N PRO A 199 -35.21 -14.59 16.80
CA PRO A 199 -35.33 -15.09 18.17
C PRO A 199 -34.16 -16.04 18.50
N LYS A 200 -33.67 -15.98 19.72
CA LYS A 200 -32.77 -16.99 20.26
C LYS A 200 -33.54 -18.28 20.56
N ASN A 201 -32.84 -19.41 20.65
CA ASN A 201 -33.45 -20.72 20.97
C ASN A 201 -34.41 -20.63 22.14
N GLY A 202 -35.68 -21.00 21.91
CA GLY A 202 -36.76 -21.00 22.90
C GLY A 202 -37.49 -19.65 23.07
N ALA A 203 -37.07 -18.56 22.40
CA ALA A 203 -37.80 -17.31 22.42
C ALA A 203 -38.78 -17.25 21.21
N LYS A 204 -39.98 -16.74 21.43
CA LYS A 204 -40.99 -16.57 20.40
C LYS A 204 -40.95 -15.17 19.73
N VAL A 205 -40.17 -14.25 20.28
CA VAL A 205 -40.10 -12.85 19.83
C VAL A 205 -38.61 -12.42 19.77
N PRO A 206 -38.16 -11.74 18.71
CA PRO A 206 -36.80 -11.22 18.61
C PRO A 206 -36.58 -10.04 19.55
N GLU A 207 -35.30 -9.80 19.94
CA GLU A 207 -34.91 -8.63 20.75
C GLU A 207 -35.19 -7.29 20.05
N LEU A 208 -35.06 -7.27 18.71
CA LEU A 208 -35.32 -6.12 17.87
C LEU A 208 -36.34 -6.46 16.80
N ARG A 209 -37.38 -5.65 16.70
CA ARG A 209 -38.51 -5.83 15.77
C ARG A 209 -38.97 -4.48 15.22
N PHE A 210 -39.51 -4.46 14.02
CA PHE A 210 -40.12 -3.25 13.48
C PHE A 210 -41.40 -2.90 14.27
N ALA A 211 -41.64 -1.63 14.46
CA ALA A 211 -42.86 -1.14 15.09
C ALA A 211 -44.11 -1.62 14.32
N GLY A 212 -45.18 -1.95 15.05
CA GLY A 212 -46.43 -2.46 14.47
C GLY A 212 -46.55 -3.95 14.33
N PHE A 213 -45.49 -4.71 14.63
CA PHE A 213 -45.55 -6.19 14.63
C PHE A 213 -45.45 -6.70 16.07
N ALA A 214 -46.54 -7.26 16.62
CA ALA A 214 -46.61 -7.68 18.03
C ALA A 214 -46.81 -9.20 18.20
N ASP A 215 -47.21 -9.91 17.15
CA ASP A 215 -47.57 -11.32 17.24
C ASP A 215 -46.37 -12.24 17.45
N ASP A 216 -46.53 -13.33 18.17
CA ASP A 216 -45.49 -14.36 18.35
C ASP A 216 -45.10 -14.95 16.98
N TRP A 217 -43.83 -15.31 16.84
CA TRP A 217 -43.35 -16.01 15.65
C TRP A 217 -43.77 -17.48 15.73
N GLU A 218 -44.21 -18.03 14.64
CA GLU A 218 -44.59 -19.44 14.51
C GLU A 218 -43.38 -20.31 14.20
N GLU A 219 -43.29 -21.45 14.86
CA GLU A 219 -42.39 -22.54 14.44
C GLU A 219 -42.98 -23.27 13.24
N ARG A 220 -42.23 -23.35 12.14
CA ARG A 220 -42.58 -24.08 10.93
C ARG A 220 -41.45 -24.99 10.49
#